data_2025b0e30482830ec6fe389ee349cb33
#
_entry.id   2025b0e30482830ec6fe389ee349cb33
#
_cell.length_a   1.000
_cell.length_b   1.000
_cell.length_c   1.000
_cell.angle_alpha   90.00
_cell.angle_beta   90.00
_cell.angle_gamma   90.00
#
_symmetry.space_group_name_H-M   'P 1'
#
loop_
_entity.id
_entity.type
_entity.pdbx_description
1 polymer ?
#
loop_
_entity_poly.entity_id
_entity_poly.type
_entity_poly.pdbx_seq_one_letter_code
_entity_poly.pdbx_strand_id
1 'polypeptide(L)'
;MRSLTCLVLALCVIVGAACSDQKGGAARDGDTLAIELKTGKVLVKLRPDLAPKHVERVKQLAKEGFYDGLKFHRVIPGFMAQTGDPKGTGEGGSNYADLPAEFSQEPYKRGSVGAARTQDPNSANSQFFICYTDTGCSGLNGQYTVWGQVVDGMDNVDKIAPGEPPPIPDTMKKVYLQK
;
A
#
# COMPACT_ATOMS: atom_id res chain seq x y z
N MET A 1 81.96 13.07 9.09
CA MET A 1 82.02 12.46 7.76
C MET A 1 80.85 11.50 7.58
N ARG A 2 80.10 11.67 6.55
CA ARG A 2 78.91 10.89 6.06
C ARG A 2 77.66 10.98 6.89
N SER A 3 76.87 11.93 6.47
CA SER A 3 75.46 12.13 6.73
C SER A 3 74.60 10.95 6.18
N LEU A 4 73.74 10.39 6.98
CA LEU A 4 72.76 9.40 6.54
C LEU A 4 71.35 10.01 6.66
N THR A 5 70.81 10.45 5.55
CA THR A 5 69.46 11.05 5.42
C THR A 5 68.43 9.93 5.44
N CYS A 6 67.63 9.88 6.47
CA CYS A 6 66.53 8.94 6.56
C CYS A 6 65.26 9.56 5.89
N LEU A 7 64.88 8.98 4.77
CA LEU A 7 63.68 9.38 4.00
C LEU A 7 62.47 8.67 4.61
N VAL A 8 61.61 9.42 5.31
CA VAL A 8 60.33 8.90 5.83
C VAL A 8 59.28 9.04 4.74
N LEU A 9 58.87 7.92 4.15
CA LEU A 9 57.73 7.85 3.22
C LEU A 9 56.42 7.88 4.01
N ALA A 10 55.70 8.99 3.95
CA ALA A 10 54.36 9.08 4.52
C ALA A 10 53.36 8.44 3.55
N LEU A 11 52.80 7.30 3.93
CA LEU A 11 51.76 6.60 3.22
C LEU A 11 50.40 7.23 3.57
N CYS A 12 49.89 8.11 2.73
CA CYS A 12 48.52 8.64 2.84
C CYS A 12 47.53 7.53 2.47
N VAL A 13 46.88 6.95 3.48
CA VAL A 13 45.70 6.08 3.28
C VAL A 13 44.49 6.98 3.04
N ILE A 14 44.03 7.07 1.79
CA ILE A 14 42.78 7.71 1.42
C ILE A 14 41.67 6.73 1.79
N VAL A 15 41.01 6.95 2.91
CA VAL A 15 39.75 6.30 3.25
C VAL A 15 38.66 6.91 2.37
N GLY A 16 38.36 6.25 1.26
CA GLY A 16 37.22 6.57 0.42
C GLY A 16 35.93 6.28 1.19
N ALA A 17 35.23 7.33 1.65
CA ALA A 17 33.87 7.21 2.13
C ALA A 17 32.96 6.86 0.93
N ALA A 18 32.55 5.60 0.86
CA ALA A 18 31.49 5.17 -0.06
C ALA A 18 30.19 5.80 0.41
N CYS A 19 29.79 6.92 -0.21
CA CYS A 19 28.42 7.41 -0.17
C CYS A 19 27.54 6.33 -0.81
N SER A 20 26.78 5.60 -0.01
CA SER A 20 25.69 4.77 -0.50
C SER A 20 24.59 5.70 -1.01
N ASP A 21 24.57 5.96 -2.30
CA ASP A 21 23.41 6.51 -3.00
C ASP A 21 22.23 5.60 -2.75
N GLN A 22 21.36 5.98 -1.82
CA GLN A 22 19.98 5.47 -1.78
C GLN A 22 19.26 6.01 -3.01
N LYS A 23 19.41 5.32 -4.13
CA LYS A 23 18.55 5.51 -5.29
C LYS A 23 17.12 5.24 -4.83
N GLY A 24 16.33 6.32 -4.70
CA GLY A 24 14.89 6.24 -4.70
C GLY A 24 14.48 5.41 -5.93
N GLY A 25 13.99 4.19 -5.69
CA GLY A 25 13.66 3.27 -6.76
C GLY A 25 12.63 3.91 -7.68
N ALA A 26 13.00 4.14 -8.94
CA ALA A 26 12.06 4.48 -9.99
C ALA A 26 10.91 3.45 -9.96
N ALA A 27 9.66 3.93 -9.96
CA ALA A 27 8.49 3.06 -9.99
C ALA A 27 8.65 2.11 -11.20
N ARG A 28 8.65 0.80 -10.91
CA ARG A 28 8.70 -0.21 -11.97
C ARG A 28 7.34 -0.23 -12.66
N ASP A 29 7.31 -0.42 -13.98
CA ASP A 29 6.08 -0.66 -14.72
C ASP A 29 5.24 -1.74 -13.99
N GLY A 30 3.96 -1.40 -13.69
CA GLY A 30 3.08 -2.29 -12.94
C GLY A 30 3.14 -2.17 -11.40
N ASP A 31 3.83 -1.17 -10.83
CA ASP A 31 3.82 -0.90 -9.39
C ASP A 31 2.79 0.17 -8.97
N THR A 32 1.94 0.61 -9.90
CA THR A 32 0.82 1.51 -9.63
C THR A 32 -0.50 0.84 -9.98
N LEU A 33 -1.40 0.77 -9.00
CA LEU A 33 -2.78 0.32 -9.19
C LEU A 33 -3.67 1.53 -9.46
N ALA A 34 -4.43 1.50 -10.55
CA ALA A 34 -5.45 2.50 -10.86
C ALA A 34 -6.83 1.97 -10.46
N ILE A 35 -7.58 2.77 -9.71
CA ILE A 35 -8.97 2.49 -9.32
C ILE A 35 -9.85 3.59 -9.93
N GLU A 36 -10.77 3.23 -10.80
CA GLU A 36 -11.74 4.16 -11.39
C GLU A 36 -13.00 4.20 -10.56
N LEU A 37 -13.33 5.37 -10.03
CA LEU A 37 -14.57 5.66 -9.31
C LEU A 37 -15.50 6.50 -10.18
N LYS A 38 -16.76 6.71 -9.76
CA LYS A 38 -17.66 7.67 -10.43
C LYS A 38 -17.13 9.11 -10.35
N THR A 39 -16.35 9.42 -9.33
CA THR A 39 -15.78 10.74 -9.03
C THR A 39 -14.45 11.02 -9.71
N GLY A 40 -13.83 10.00 -10.28
CA GLY A 40 -12.52 10.10 -10.95
C GLY A 40 -11.58 8.94 -10.64
N LYS A 41 -10.36 9.05 -11.09
CA LYS A 41 -9.32 8.04 -10.92
C LYS A 41 -8.57 8.23 -9.60
N VAL A 42 -8.19 7.13 -8.97
CA VAL A 42 -7.31 7.06 -7.81
C VAL A 42 -6.09 6.22 -8.18
N LEU A 43 -4.89 6.72 -7.90
CA LEU A 43 -3.64 6.00 -8.14
C LEU A 43 -3.02 5.57 -6.82
N VAL A 44 -2.78 4.28 -6.69
CA VAL A 44 -2.17 3.66 -5.51
C VAL A 44 -0.79 3.13 -5.89
N LYS A 45 0.26 3.70 -5.30
CA LYS A 45 1.60 3.12 -5.36
C LYS A 45 1.64 1.87 -4.50
N LEU A 46 1.95 0.74 -5.10
CA LEU A 46 2.10 -0.54 -4.41
C LEU A 46 3.43 -0.57 -3.63
N ARG A 47 3.43 -1.24 -2.47
CA ARG A 47 4.58 -1.32 -1.55
C ARG A 47 5.02 -2.77 -1.36
N PRO A 48 5.59 -3.40 -2.41
CA PRO A 48 6.12 -4.78 -2.30
C PRO A 48 7.31 -4.89 -1.33
N ASP A 49 7.93 -3.78 -1.00
CA ASP A 49 8.96 -3.68 0.04
C ASP A 49 8.40 -3.92 1.45
N LEU A 50 7.12 -3.63 1.69
CA LEU A 50 6.44 -3.84 2.97
C LEU A 50 5.65 -5.15 3.01
N ALA A 51 4.94 -5.46 1.93
CA ALA A 51 3.99 -6.57 1.88
C ALA A 51 3.99 -7.26 0.51
N PRO A 52 5.05 -8.01 0.17
CA PRO A 52 5.20 -8.63 -1.15
C PRO A 52 4.06 -9.58 -1.51
N LYS A 53 3.56 -10.41 -0.59
CA LYS A 53 2.48 -11.37 -0.83
C LYS A 53 1.14 -10.67 -1.06
N HIS A 54 0.84 -9.62 -0.28
CA HIS A 54 -0.39 -8.83 -0.49
C HIS A 54 -0.35 -8.08 -1.81
N VAL A 55 0.78 -7.49 -2.17
CA VAL A 55 0.94 -6.81 -3.46
C VAL A 55 0.77 -7.79 -4.62
N GLU A 56 1.35 -8.99 -4.54
CA GLU A 56 1.19 -10.03 -5.55
C GLU A 56 -0.29 -10.41 -5.72
N ARG A 57 -1.01 -10.66 -4.61
CA ARG A 57 -2.44 -10.98 -4.60
C ARG A 57 -3.27 -9.86 -5.22
N VAL A 58 -3.03 -8.60 -4.84
CA VAL A 58 -3.76 -7.45 -5.41
C VAL A 58 -3.51 -7.32 -6.90
N LYS A 59 -2.26 -7.49 -7.35
CA LYS A 59 -1.92 -7.49 -8.79
C LYS A 59 -2.62 -8.61 -9.55
N GLN A 60 -2.68 -9.80 -8.97
CA GLN A 60 -3.37 -10.95 -9.55
C GLN A 60 -4.86 -10.68 -9.71
N LEU A 61 -5.53 -10.29 -8.63
CA LEU A 61 -6.97 -10.01 -8.64
C LEU A 61 -7.33 -8.84 -9.57
N ALA A 62 -6.49 -7.80 -9.65
CA ALA A 62 -6.69 -6.71 -10.59
C ALA A 62 -6.57 -7.15 -12.05
N LYS A 63 -5.63 -8.02 -12.39
CA LYS A 63 -5.48 -8.60 -13.74
C LYS A 63 -6.67 -9.48 -14.13
N GLU A 64 -7.26 -10.18 -13.17
CA GLU A 64 -8.44 -11.01 -13.35
C GLU A 64 -9.75 -10.21 -13.44
N GLY A 65 -9.71 -8.88 -13.18
CA GLY A 65 -10.90 -8.03 -13.13
C GLY A 65 -11.77 -8.30 -11.90
N PHE A 66 -11.24 -9.00 -10.89
CA PHE A 66 -11.99 -9.37 -9.68
C PHE A 66 -12.59 -8.16 -8.94
N TYR A 67 -11.89 -7.04 -8.92
CA TYR A 67 -12.31 -5.84 -8.22
C TYR A 67 -13.34 -5.00 -8.98
N ASP A 68 -13.55 -5.25 -10.28
CA ASP A 68 -14.44 -4.45 -11.11
C ASP A 68 -15.89 -4.55 -10.62
N GLY A 69 -16.52 -3.42 -10.37
CA GLY A 69 -17.90 -3.32 -9.88
C GLY A 69 -18.09 -3.54 -8.38
N LEU A 70 -17.03 -3.90 -7.62
CA LEU A 70 -17.18 -4.14 -6.19
C LEU A 70 -17.48 -2.86 -5.41
N LYS A 71 -18.36 -2.99 -4.40
CA LYS A 71 -18.87 -1.90 -3.58
C LYS A 71 -17.91 -1.50 -2.48
N PHE A 72 -17.91 -0.23 -2.11
CA PHE A 72 -17.45 0.21 -0.80
C PHE A 72 -18.57 -0.07 0.21
N HIS A 73 -18.48 -1.18 0.91
CA HIS A 73 -19.53 -1.67 1.80
C HIS A 73 -19.43 -1.12 3.23
N ARG A 74 -18.28 -0.52 3.60
CA ARG A 74 -18.08 0.10 4.91
C ARG A 74 -17.23 1.37 4.76
N VAL A 75 -17.82 2.52 5.04
CA VAL A 75 -17.20 3.84 4.84
C VAL A 75 -17.48 4.71 6.07
N ILE A 76 -16.44 4.94 6.86
CA ILE A 76 -16.51 5.70 8.10
C ILE A 76 -15.73 7.01 7.92
N PRO A 77 -16.40 8.16 7.91
CA PRO A 77 -15.74 9.46 7.79
C PRO A 77 -14.64 9.67 8.84
N GLY A 78 -13.51 10.19 8.39
CA GLY A 78 -12.36 10.42 9.26
C GLY A 78 -11.53 9.16 9.60
N PHE A 79 -12.04 7.98 9.30
CA PHE A 79 -11.36 6.71 9.50
C PHE A 79 -10.93 6.09 8.15
N MET A 80 -11.82 5.33 7.48
CA MET A 80 -11.43 4.62 6.25
C MET A 80 -12.64 4.31 5.34
N ALA A 81 -12.35 4.00 4.07
CA ALA A 81 -13.27 3.38 3.11
C ALA A 81 -12.83 1.94 2.80
N GLN A 82 -13.67 0.95 3.10
CA GLN A 82 -13.40 -0.48 2.92
C GLN A 82 -14.19 -1.07 1.76
N THR A 83 -13.52 -1.93 0.98
CA THR A 83 -14.02 -2.58 -0.23
C THR A 83 -13.36 -3.95 -0.44
N GLY A 84 -13.53 -4.56 -1.62
CA GLY A 84 -12.85 -5.81 -2.01
C GLY A 84 -13.60 -7.08 -1.62
N ASP A 85 -14.84 -6.95 -1.15
CA ASP A 85 -15.75 -8.07 -0.91
C ASP A 85 -16.72 -8.26 -2.09
N PRO A 86 -16.68 -9.41 -2.80
CA PRO A 86 -17.61 -9.67 -3.90
C PRO A 86 -19.07 -9.78 -3.46
N LYS A 87 -19.33 -10.12 -2.19
CA LYS A 87 -20.68 -10.15 -1.62
C LYS A 87 -21.17 -8.77 -1.17
N GLY A 88 -20.23 -7.84 -0.89
CA GLY A 88 -20.53 -6.51 -0.35
C GLY A 88 -21.12 -6.50 1.05
N THR A 89 -20.88 -7.55 1.85
CA THR A 89 -21.37 -7.74 3.22
C THR A 89 -20.28 -7.52 4.28
N GLY A 90 -19.01 -7.53 3.86
CA GLY A 90 -17.85 -7.52 4.74
C GLY A 90 -17.34 -8.93 5.10
N GLU A 91 -18.06 -10.00 4.71
CA GLU A 91 -17.73 -11.40 5.05
C GLU A 91 -17.19 -12.20 3.86
N GLY A 92 -17.14 -11.61 2.67
CA GLY A 92 -16.68 -12.29 1.46
C GLY A 92 -15.20 -12.08 1.18
N GLY A 93 -14.68 -12.91 0.25
CA GLY A 93 -13.32 -12.83 -0.23
C GLY A 93 -13.18 -13.48 -1.61
N SER A 94 -11.97 -13.50 -2.15
CA SER A 94 -11.65 -14.25 -3.35
C SER A 94 -11.59 -15.76 -3.05
N ASN A 95 -11.55 -16.58 -4.09
CA ASN A 95 -11.40 -18.05 -3.96
C ASN A 95 -9.97 -18.51 -3.62
N TYR A 96 -9.05 -17.55 -3.44
CA TYR A 96 -7.68 -17.87 -3.04
C TYR A 96 -7.56 -18.09 -1.54
N ALA A 97 -6.53 -18.81 -1.12
CA ALA A 97 -6.20 -18.96 0.28
C ALA A 97 -5.90 -17.62 0.95
N ASP A 98 -6.20 -17.50 2.22
CA ASP A 98 -5.87 -16.33 3.02
C ASP A 98 -4.36 -16.08 3.08
N LEU A 99 -3.98 -14.84 3.32
CA LEU A 99 -2.60 -14.38 3.36
C LEU A 99 -2.13 -14.26 4.80
N PRO A 100 -0.90 -14.72 5.10
CA PRO A 100 -0.27 -14.42 6.38
C PRO A 100 -0.03 -12.92 6.51
N ALA A 101 -0.07 -12.43 7.75
CA ALA A 101 0.21 -11.04 8.05
C ALA A 101 1.63 -10.64 7.60
N GLU A 102 1.75 -9.44 7.02
CA GLU A 102 3.02 -8.79 6.67
C GLU A 102 3.08 -7.43 7.39
N PHE A 103 3.15 -7.49 8.73
CA PHE A 103 3.19 -6.28 9.54
C PHE A 103 4.52 -5.54 9.39
N SER A 104 4.47 -4.23 9.41
CA SER A 104 5.62 -3.35 9.29
C SER A 104 5.57 -2.21 10.31
N GLN A 105 6.66 -1.46 10.44
CA GLN A 105 6.72 -0.24 11.25
C GLN A 105 6.23 1.01 10.47
N GLU A 106 5.80 0.85 9.21
CA GLU A 106 5.23 1.94 8.42
C GLU A 106 3.93 2.42 9.08
N PRO A 107 3.85 3.70 9.49
CA PRO A 107 2.64 4.21 10.12
C PRO A 107 1.52 4.40 9.10
N TYR A 108 0.29 4.11 9.49
CA TYR A 108 -0.88 4.52 8.73
C TYR A 108 -1.03 6.03 8.71
N LYS A 109 -1.28 6.58 7.55
CA LYS A 109 -1.54 8.00 7.30
C LYS A 109 -2.60 8.17 6.21
N ARG A 110 -3.01 9.40 5.96
CA ARG A 110 -3.94 9.69 4.86
C ARG A 110 -3.49 9.04 3.55
N GLY A 111 -4.40 8.29 2.93
CA GLY A 111 -4.17 7.55 1.70
C GLY A 111 -3.40 6.23 1.87
N SER A 112 -3.01 5.82 3.09
CA SER A 112 -2.48 4.47 3.29
C SER A 112 -3.53 3.43 2.95
N VAL A 113 -3.10 2.37 2.27
CA VAL A 113 -3.96 1.25 1.89
C VAL A 113 -3.54 0.01 2.64
N GLY A 114 -4.48 -0.55 3.39
CA GLY A 114 -4.25 -1.70 4.24
C GLY A 114 -5.16 -2.89 3.92
N ALA A 115 -4.68 -4.08 4.24
CA ALA A 115 -5.46 -5.31 4.11
C ALA A 115 -6.48 -5.43 5.25
N ALA A 116 -7.76 -5.61 4.93
CA ALA A 116 -8.77 -5.96 5.91
C ALA A 116 -8.68 -7.44 6.27
N ARG A 117 -8.99 -7.76 7.52
CA ARG A 117 -8.93 -9.12 8.09
C ARG A 117 -9.95 -9.32 9.20
N THR A 118 -10.17 -10.55 9.60
CA THR A 118 -10.92 -10.90 10.81
C THR A 118 -10.06 -10.68 12.07
N GLN A 119 -10.41 -11.27 13.18
CA GLN A 119 -9.56 -11.25 14.40
C GLN A 119 -8.26 -12.04 14.21
N ASP A 120 -8.27 -13.07 13.35
CA ASP A 120 -7.05 -13.79 12.98
C ASP A 120 -6.16 -12.88 12.11
N PRO A 121 -4.92 -12.59 12.51
CA PRO A 121 -4.00 -11.79 11.73
C PRO A 121 -3.66 -12.40 10.36
N ASN A 122 -3.83 -13.70 10.18
CA ASN A 122 -3.53 -14.43 8.95
C ASN A 122 -4.79 -14.70 8.10
N SER A 123 -5.83 -13.89 8.22
CA SER A 123 -7.10 -14.03 7.49
C SER A 123 -7.34 -12.98 6.42
N ALA A 124 -6.32 -12.21 6.03
CA ALA A 124 -6.44 -11.27 4.93
C ALA A 124 -6.62 -12.01 3.60
N ASN A 125 -7.49 -11.52 2.72
CA ASN A 125 -7.79 -12.17 1.45
C ASN A 125 -7.82 -11.16 0.28
N SER A 126 -8.98 -10.58 -0.04
CA SER A 126 -9.16 -9.60 -1.11
C SER A 126 -9.62 -8.24 -0.62
N GLN A 127 -10.16 -8.16 0.61
CA GLN A 127 -10.67 -6.92 1.16
C GLN A 127 -9.54 -5.98 1.58
N PHE A 128 -9.75 -4.69 1.32
CA PHE A 128 -8.81 -3.64 1.71
C PHE A 128 -9.54 -2.35 2.08
N PHE A 129 -8.82 -1.45 2.74
CA PHE A 129 -9.33 -0.14 3.10
C PHE A 129 -8.33 0.97 2.75
N ILE A 130 -8.85 2.18 2.53
CA ILE A 130 -8.09 3.41 2.28
C ILE A 130 -8.33 4.36 3.44
N CYS A 131 -7.29 4.81 4.11
CA CYS A 131 -7.39 5.72 5.25
C CYS A 131 -7.68 7.15 4.82
N TYR A 132 -8.59 7.82 5.52
CA TYR A 132 -8.98 9.21 5.24
C TYR A 132 -8.07 10.24 5.86
N THR A 133 -7.49 9.97 7.03
CA THR A 133 -6.69 10.94 7.80
C THR A 133 -5.46 10.29 8.41
N ASP A 134 -4.48 11.11 8.81
CA ASP A 134 -3.26 10.62 9.47
C ASP A 134 -3.53 10.01 10.85
N THR A 135 -4.56 10.48 11.54
CA THR A 135 -4.91 10.03 12.89
C THR A 135 -5.95 8.92 12.91
N GLY A 136 -6.85 8.89 11.93
CA GLY A 136 -7.98 7.95 11.92
C GLY A 136 -7.57 6.49 11.95
N CYS A 137 -6.54 6.13 11.22
CA CYS A 137 -6.03 4.76 11.17
C CYS A 137 -4.83 4.50 12.12
N SER A 138 -4.42 5.45 12.95
CA SER A 138 -3.22 5.30 13.80
C SER A 138 -3.28 4.09 14.75
N GLY A 139 -4.47 3.72 15.21
CA GLY A 139 -4.69 2.52 16.02
C GLY A 139 -4.42 1.20 15.28
N LEU A 140 -4.23 1.22 13.96
CA LEU A 140 -3.94 0.04 13.15
C LEU A 140 -2.44 -0.20 12.96
N ASN A 141 -1.59 0.75 13.40
CA ASN A 141 -0.14 0.66 13.26
C ASN A 141 0.42 -0.64 13.85
N GLY A 142 1.23 -1.35 13.07
CA GLY A 142 1.85 -2.61 13.48
C GLY A 142 0.88 -3.80 13.63
N GLN A 143 -0.43 -3.60 13.43
CA GLN A 143 -1.47 -4.62 13.61
C GLN A 143 -2.20 -5.00 12.31
N TYR A 144 -2.07 -4.20 11.28
CA TYR A 144 -2.61 -4.43 9.95
C TYR A 144 -1.54 -4.25 8.88
N THR A 145 -1.60 -5.05 7.82
CA THR A 145 -0.63 -5.02 6.73
C THR A 145 -0.87 -3.81 5.83
N VAL A 146 0.12 -2.92 5.72
CA VAL A 146 0.15 -1.82 4.75
C VAL A 146 0.75 -2.35 3.45
N TRP A 147 0.01 -2.26 2.33
CA TRP A 147 0.51 -2.73 1.03
C TRP A 147 0.51 -1.66 -0.07
N GLY A 148 -0.03 -0.47 0.22
CA GLY A 148 -0.10 0.61 -0.77
C GLY A 148 -0.24 1.99 -0.15
N GLN A 149 -0.04 3.01 -0.99
CA GLN A 149 -0.25 4.42 -0.66
C GLN A 149 -0.91 5.11 -1.85
N VAL A 150 -2.02 5.80 -1.63
CA VAL A 150 -2.62 6.69 -2.62
C VAL A 150 -1.64 7.83 -2.89
N VAL A 151 -1.27 8.00 -4.14
CA VAL A 151 -0.35 9.05 -4.60
C VAL A 151 -1.04 10.11 -5.45
N ASP A 152 -2.24 9.82 -5.93
CA ASP A 152 -3.09 10.76 -6.66
C ASP A 152 -4.57 10.38 -6.52
N GLY A 153 -5.45 11.38 -6.56
CA GLY A 153 -6.91 11.17 -6.53
C GLY A 153 -7.52 10.97 -5.15
N MET A 154 -6.85 11.34 -4.03
CA MET A 154 -7.47 11.27 -2.69
C MET A 154 -8.78 12.07 -2.59
N ASP A 155 -8.91 13.19 -3.31
CA ASP A 155 -10.16 13.97 -3.37
C ASP A 155 -11.34 13.18 -3.98
N ASN A 156 -11.06 12.14 -4.77
CA ASN A 156 -12.08 11.23 -5.29
C ASN A 156 -12.49 10.19 -4.24
N VAL A 157 -11.54 9.75 -3.40
CA VAL A 157 -11.81 8.85 -2.26
C VAL A 157 -12.67 9.57 -1.22
N ASP A 158 -12.40 10.85 -0.93
CA ASP A 158 -13.16 11.66 0.04
C ASP A 158 -14.64 11.81 -0.32
N LYS A 159 -15.00 11.61 -1.59
CA LYS A 159 -16.39 11.72 -2.08
C LYS A 159 -17.15 10.40 -2.04
N ILE A 160 -16.53 9.30 -1.58
CA ILE A 160 -17.21 8.01 -1.44
C ILE A 160 -18.30 8.14 -0.37
N ALA A 161 -19.50 7.66 -0.72
CA ALA A 161 -20.69 7.77 0.14
C ALA A 161 -20.46 7.07 1.49
N PRO A 162 -20.68 7.74 2.63
CA PRO A 162 -20.48 7.16 3.96
C PRO A 162 -21.62 6.20 4.35
N GLY A 163 -21.30 5.24 5.21
CA GLY A 163 -22.24 4.28 5.82
C GLY A 163 -21.62 2.90 6.06
N GLU A 164 -22.29 2.09 6.90
CA GLU A 164 -21.91 0.72 7.25
C GLU A 164 -23.11 -0.26 7.16
N PRO A 165 -23.62 -0.62 5.95
CA PRO A 165 -23.21 -0.16 4.63
C PRO A 165 -23.82 1.21 4.25
N PRO A 166 -23.21 1.90 3.25
CA PRO A 166 -23.87 3.09 2.67
C PRO A 166 -25.23 2.75 2.06
N PRO A 167 -26.26 3.64 2.17
CA PRO A 167 -27.56 3.42 1.55
C PRO A 167 -27.49 3.24 0.03
N ILE A 168 -26.59 3.95 -0.63
CA ILE A 168 -26.27 3.83 -2.05
C ILE A 168 -24.75 3.72 -2.16
N PRO A 169 -24.18 2.51 -2.13
CA PRO A 169 -22.73 2.33 -2.13
C PRO A 169 -22.10 2.77 -3.45
N ASP A 170 -20.97 3.44 -3.36
CA ASP A 170 -20.08 3.63 -4.50
C ASP A 170 -19.38 2.33 -4.87
N THR A 171 -18.96 2.21 -6.13
CA THR A 171 -18.26 1.04 -6.65
C THR A 171 -16.92 1.42 -7.30
N MET A 172 -15.99 0.48 -7.29
CA MET A 172 -14.83 0.52 -8.16
C MET A 172 -15.29 0.12 -9.57
N LYS A 173 -15.39 1.08 -10.50
CA LYS A 173 -15.83 0.80 -11.89
C LYS A 173 -14.87 -0.11 -12.61
N LYS A 174 -13.57 0.14 -12.41
CA LYS A 174 -12.48 -0.63 -12.97
C LYS A 174 -11.24 -0.53 -12.09
N VAL A 175 -10.50 -1.65 -11.99
CA VAL A 175 -9.21 -1.70 -11.26
C VAL A 175 -8.18 -2.39 -12.14
N TYR A 176 -7.04 -1.73 -12.38
CA TYR A 176 -6.00 -2.25 -13.25
C TYR A 176 -4.61 -1.73 -12.87
N LEU A 177 -3.58 -2.45 -13.32
CA LEU A 177 -2.19 -1.98 -13.18
C LEU A 177 -1.89 -0.96 -14.26
N GLN A 178 -1.39 0.19 -13.86
CA GLN A 178 -0.92 1.22 -14.79
C GLN A 178 0.42 0.79 -15.40
N LYS A 179 0.53 0.99 -16.71
CA LYS A 179 1.76 0.78 -17.48
C LYS A 179 2.63 2.02 -17.43
#